data_454e9146d575ff122441d78a71017afc
#
_entry.id   454e9146d575ff122441d78a71017afc
#
_cell.length_a   1.000
_cell.length_b   1.000
_cell.length_c   1.000
_cell.angle_alpha   90.00
_cell.angle_beta   90.00
_cell.angle_gamma   90.00
#
_symmetry.space_group_name_H-M   'P 1'
#
loop_
_entity.id
_entity.type
_entity.pdbx_description
1 polymer ?
#
loop_
_entity_poly.entity_id
_entity_poly.type
_entity_poly.pdbx_seq_one_letter_code
_entity_poly.pdbx_strand_id
1 'polypeptide(L)'
;TQAQVTITTENEDMIRRRLARARRYRSLVSFPFWWVLAVPVITGPLPEWANDVIWIPLTGYVLGSILAAVSNTEKTGGLRVADLSPRLPSSYVPRRERLAPWLVLGVTAAALVSIKAFPPRFPQSLRTQIPLFVTAVVVAVLAEVALRMVAARPQVTDSPTRRLADNALRSTGATAAVASSIMLSLFTLNSAISALLGSGHRAWIGVPL
;
A
#
# COMPACT_ATOMS: atom_id res chain seq x y z
N THR A 1 -11.04 12.91 -13.06
CA THR A 1 -12.44 12.54 -13.40
C THR A 1 -12.55 11.03 -13.22
N GLN A 2 -13.17 10.59 -12.09
CA GLN A 2 -13.52 9.18 -11.90
C GLN A 2 -14.63 8.86 -12.91
N ALA A 3 -14.35 7.93 -13.83
CA ALA A 3 -15.37 7.45 -14.73
C ALA A 3 -16.45 6.75 -13.91
N GLN A 4 -17.67 7.31 -13.93
CA GLN A 4 -18.83 6.63 -13.37
C GLN A 4 -19.09 5.40 -14.24
N VAL A 5 -18.79 4.22 -13.69
CA VAL A 5 -19.08 2.95 -14.37
C VAL A 5 -20.50 2.55 -14.03
N THR A 6 -21.36 2.55 -15.03
CA THR A 6 -22.71 2.00 -14.88
C THR A 6 -22.61 0.48 -14.74
N ILE A 7 -23.14 -0.05 -13.65
CA ILE A 7 -23.22 -1.49 -13.44
C ILE A 7 -24.36 -2.01 -14.32
N THR A 8 -24.01 -2.87 -15.27
CA THR A 8 -24.94 -3.56 -16.16
C THR A 8 -24.88 -5.05 -15.85
N THR A 9 -25.95 -5.78 -16.20
CA THR A 9 -25.97 -7.25 -16.06
C THR A 9 -24.79 -7.95 -16.72
N GLU A 10 -24.23 -7.33 -17.77
CA GLU A 10 -23.07 -7.85 -18.52
C GLU A 10 -21.76 -7.74 -17.74
N ASN A 11 -21.56 -6.69 -16.94
CA ASN A 11 -20.29 -6.44 -16.23
C ASN A 11 -20.36 -6.75 -14.72
N GLU A 12 -21.56 -6.97 -14.16
CA GLU A 12 -21.77 -7.21 -12.73
C GLU A 12 -20.96 -8.39 -12.21
N ASP A 13 -21.06 -9.54 -12.88
CA ASP A 13 -20.37 -10.77 -12.47
C ASP A 13 -18.85 -10.61 -12.49
N MET A 14 -18.31 -9.89 -13.47
CA MET A 14 -16.89 -9.60 -13.55
C MET A 14 -16.44 -8.71 -12.38
N ILE A 15 -17.19 -7.63 -12.11
CA ILE A 15 -16.90 -6.69 -11.03
C ILE A 15 -16.96 -7.41 -9.69
N ARG A 16 -18.03 -8.17 -9.42
CA ARG A 16 -18.24 -8.94 -8.18
C ARG A 16 -17.10 -9.92 -7.93
N ARG A 17 -16.71 -10.72 -8.93
CA ARG A 17 -15.61 -11.68 -8.83
C ARG A 17 -14.27 -10.99 -8.54
N ARG A 18 -13.97 -9.86 -9.17
CA ARG A 18 -12.73 -9.12 -8.95
C ARG A 18 -12.69 -8.48 -7.57
N LEU A 19 -13.78 -7.89 -7.10
CA LEU A 19 -13.86 -7.31 -5.75
C LEU A 19 -13.74 -8.39 -4.67
N ALA A 20 -14.42 -9.54 -4.85
CA ALA A 20 -14.30 -10.67 -3.93
C ALA A 20 -12.85 -11.19 -3.86
N ARG A 21 -12.17 -11.31 -5.01
CA ARG A 21 -10.76 -11.71 -5.08
C ARG A 21 -9.87 -10.69 -4.38
N ALA A 22 -10.05 -9.40 -4.66
CA ALA A 22 -9.29 -8.33 -4.01
C ALA A 22 -9.46 -8.36 -2.48
N ARG A 23 -10.69 -8.56 -1.99
CA ARG A 23 -10.96 -8.73 -0.55
C ARG A 23 -10.24 -9.95 0.01
N ARG A 24 -10.28 -11.09 -0.66
CA ARG A 24 -9.57 -12.32 -0.23
C ARG A 24 -8.06 -12.09 -0.11
N TYR A 25 -7.42 -11.47 -1.10
CA TYR A 25 -5.97 -11.20 -1.02
C TYR A 25 -5.62 -10.28 0.14
N ARG A 26 -6.39 -9.20 0.35
CA ARG A 26 -6.17 -8.31 1.50
C ARG A 26 -6.31 -9.06 2.82
N SER A 27 -7.37 -9.84 2.98
CA SER A 27 -7.60 -10.61 4.21
C SER A 27 -6.54 -11.69 4.42
N LEU A 28 -6.24 -12.51 3.41
CA LEU A 28 -5.29 -13.60 3.52
C LEU A 28 -3.87 -13.12 3.83
N VAL A 29 -3.45 -12.01 3.21
CA VAL A 29 -2.10 -11.48 3.44
C VAL A 29 -2.02 -10.69 4.75
N SER A 30 -3.06 -9.94 5.13
CA SER A 30 -3.03 -9.18 6.38
C SER A 30 -3.26 -10.06 7.62
N PHE A 31 -3.95 -11.20 7.49
CA PHE A 31 -4.30 -12.06 8.62
C PHE A 31 -3.09 -12.54 9.44
N PRO A 32 -2.01 -13.09 8.86
CA PRO A 32 -0.83 -13.50 9.63
C PRO A 32 -0.18 -12.33 10.38
N PHE A 33 -0.20 -11.13 9.79
CA PHE A 33 0.38 -9.93 10.41
C PHE A 33 -0.43 -9.46 11.63
N TRP A 34 -1.76 -9.67 11.62
CA TRP A 34 -2.60 -9.40 12.78
C TRP A 34 -2.32 -10.35 13.95
N TRP A 35 -1.98 -11.62 13.66
CA TRP A 35 -1.63 -12.59 14.71
C TRP A 35 -0.36 -12.19 15.45
N VAL A 36 0.61 -11.56 14.79
CA VAL A 36 1.83 -11.06 15.44
C VAL A 36 1.50 -10.06 16.55
N LEU A 37 0.42 -9.28 16.41
CA LEU A 37 -0.05 -8.38 17.48
C LEU A 37 -1.03 -9.05 18.43
N ALA A 38 -1.89 -9.92 17.94
CA ALA A 38 -2.94 -10.55 18.76
C ALA A 38 -2.36 -11.46 19.84
N VAL A 39 -1.32 -12.23 19.53
CA VAL A 39 -0.71 -13.16 20.47
C VAL A 39 -0.23 -12.47 21.75
N PRO A 40 0.58 -11.41 21.70
CA PRO A 40 0.99 -10.70 22.92
C PRO A 40 -0.18 -10.09 23.70
N VAL A 41 -1.21 -9.59 23.01
CA VAL A 41 -2.41 -9.03 23.67
C VAL A 41 -3.18 -10.10 24.45
N ILE A 42 -3.24 -11.32 23.91
CA ILE A 42 -3.99 -12.43 24.53
C ILE A 42 -3.18 -13.08 25.66
N THR A 43 -1.86 -13.12 25.52
CA THR A 43 -0.98 -13.90 26.44
C THR A 43 -0.47 -13.09 27.63
N GLY A 44 -0.59 -11.78 27.65
CA GLY A 44 -0.13 -10.97 28.79
C GLY A 44 0.08 -9.49 28.49
N PRO A 45 0.72 -8.73 29.39
CA PRO A 45 0.99 -7.32 29.17
C PRO A 45 1.80 -7.15 27.90
N LEU A 46 1.37 -6.19 27.06
CA LEU A 46 2.08 -5.87 25.82
C LEU A 46 3.52 -5.49 26.16
N PRO A 47 4.51 -6.25 25.67
CA PRO A 47 5.90 -5.88 25.88
C PRO A 47 6.14 -4.50 25.22
N GLU A 48 7.10 -3.74 25.73
CA GLU A 48 7.40 -2.38 25.24
C GLU A 48 7.62 -2.34 23.71
N TRP A 49 8.17 -3.41 23.14
CA TRP A 49 8.37 -3.52 21.68
C TRP A 49 7.06 -3.65 20.89
N ALA A 50 5.95 -4.02 21.49
CA ALA A 50 4.68 -4.20 20.76
C ALA A 50 4.17 -2.89 20.16
N ASN A 51 4.45 -1.75 20.80
CA ASN A 51 4.17 -0.44 20.24
C ASN A 51 5.01 -0.14 18.99
N ASP A 52 6.21 -0.72 18.93
CA ASP A 52 7.13 -0.53 17.81
C ASP A 52 6.79 -1.41 16.60
N VAL A 53 5.93 -2.42 16.75
CA VAL A 53 5.57 -3.35 15.66
C VAL A 53 4.15 -3.16 15.11
N ILE A 54 3.42 -2.15 15.56
CA ILE A 54 2.06 -1.84 15.08
C ILE A 54 2.00 -1.61 13.55
N TRP A 55 3.11 -1.25 12.93
CA TRP A 55 3.24 -1.10 11.49
C TRP A 55 3.17 -2.43 10.72
N ILE A 56 3.38 -3.58 11.39
CA ILE A 56 3.38 -4.91 10.75
C ILE A 56 2.02 -5.24 10.11
N PRO A 57 0.87 -5.13 10.80
CA PRO A 57 -0.44 -5.33 10.17
C PRO A 57 -0.71 -4.37 9.02
N LEU A 58 -0.27 -3.11 9.15
CA LEU A 58 -0.40 -2.13 8.07
C LEU A 58 0.37 -2.59 6.83
N THR A 59 1.61 -3.06 7.00
CA THR A 59 2.42 -3.64 5.93
C THR A 59 1.72 -4.82 5.27
N GLY A 60 1.14 -5.72 6.05
CA GLY A 60 0.37 -6.87 5.54
C GLY A 60 -0.81 -6.44 4.69
N TYR A 61 -1.57 -5.42 5.14
CA TYR A 61 -2.69 -4.87 4.36
C TYR A 61 -2.22 -4.23 3.05
N VAL A 62 -1.11 -3.49 3.08
CA VAL A 62 -0.51 -2.85 1.91
C VAL A 62 -0.06 -3.89 0.90
N LEU A 63 0.68 -4.92 1.33
CA LEU A 63 1.10 -6.03 0.48
C LEU A 63 -0.09 -6.77 -0.12
N GLY A 64 -1.13 -7.02 0.67
CA GLY A 64 -2.38 -7.62 0.20
C GLY A 64 -3.07 -6.77 -0.86
N SER A 65 -3.02 -5.44 -0.75
CA SER A 65 -3.57 -4.50 -1.74
C SER A 65 -2.77 -4.52 -3.04
N ILE A 66 -1.44 -4.56 -2.95
CA ILE A 66 -0.54 -4.68 -4.11
C ILE A 66 -0.78 -6.02 -4.83
N LEU A 67 -0.81 -7.12 -4.09
CA LEU A 67 -1.09 -8.45 -4.66
C LEU A 67 -2.47 -8.52 -5.30
N ALA A 68 -3.49 -7.92 -4.68
CA ALA A 68 -4.82 -7.82 -5.27
C ALA A 68 -4.80 -7.07 -6.61
N ALA A 69 -4.06 -5.97 -6.70
CA ALA A 69 -3.91 -5.21 -7.95
C ALA A 69 -3.20 -6.05 -9.03
N VAL A 70 -2.18 -6.83 -8.65
CA VAL A 70 -1.40 -7.66 -9.58
C VAL A 70 -2.14 -8.94 -9.96
N SER A 71 -2.86 -9.60 -9.06
CA SER A 71 -3.49 -10.91 -9.30
C SER A 71 -4.82 -10.87 -10.07
N ASN A 72 -5.36 -9.68 -10.32
CA ASN A 72 -6.64 -9.48 -11.01
C ASN A 72 -6.55 -9.76 -12.52
N THR A 73 -6.00 -10.94 -12.90
CA THR A 73 -5.99 -11.42 -14.26
C THR A 73 -7.20 -12.33 -14.51
N GLU A 74 -8.10 -11.92 -15.38
CA GLU A 74 -9.03 -12.89 -15.97
C GLU A 74 -8.30 -13.65 -17.08
N LYS A 75 -8.36 -14.99 -16.99
CA LYS A 75 -8.04 -15.85 -18.13
C LYS A 75 -9.19 -15.71 -19.11
N THR A 76 -9.09 -14.77 -20.02
CA THR A 76 -10.04 -14.66 -21.13
C THR A 76 -9.75 -15.77 -22.14
N GLY A 77 -10.67 -16.70 -22.24
CA GLY A 77 -10.63 -17.78 -23.27
C GLY A 77 -11.00 -17.31 -24.68
N GLY A 78 -11.07 -16.00 -24.94
CA GLY A 78 -11.43 -15.42 -26.23
C GLY A 78 -10.24 -14.86 -27.00
N LEU A 79 -10.44 -14.59 -28.29
CA LEU A 79 -9.50 -13.93 -29.18
C LEU A 79 -9.01 -12.62 -28.52
N ARG A 80 -7.74 -12.60 -28.15
CA ARG A 80 -7.08 -11.40 -27.60
C ARG A 80 -6.79 -10.45 -28.78
N VAL A 81 -7.71 -9.57 -29.09
CA VAL A 81 -7.38 -8.42 -29.91
C VAL A 81 -6.50 -7.52 -29.05
N ALA A 82 -5.20 -7.57 -29.29
CA ALA A 82 -4.24 -6.73 -28.61
C ALA A 82 -4.47 -5.29 -29.02
N ASP A 83 -4.99 -4.46 -28.12
CA ASP A 83 -4.93 -3.02 -28.29
C ASP A 83 -3.45 -2.62 -28.16
N LEU A 84 -2.83 -2.29 -29.29
CA LEU A 84 -1.42 -1.93 -29.40
C LEU A 84 -1.11 -0.52 -28.87
N SER A 85 -2.09 0.20 -28.35
CA SER A 85 -1.85 1.53 -27.77
C SER A 85 -0.95 1.41 -26.52
N PRO A 86 0.23 2.07 -26.52
CA PRO A 86 1.11 2.02 -25.37
C PRO A 86 0.44 2.70 -24.17
N ARG A 87 0.25 1.95 -23.10
CA ARG A 87 -0.36 2.47 -21.87
C ARG A 87 0.71 2.85 -20.89
N LEU A 88 0.71 4.12 -20.56
CA LEU A 88 1.61 4.65 -19.54
C LEU A 88 0.98 4.46 -18.15
N PRO A 89 1.78 4.17 -17.12
CA PRO A 89 1.33 4.15 -15.73
C PRO A 89 0.62 5.45 -15.30
N SER A 90 0.98 6.58 -15.92
CA SER A 90 0.34 7.90 -15.71
C SER A 90 -1.12 7.96 -16.15
N SER A 91 -1.58 7.01 -16.98
CA SER A 91 -2.99 6.91 -17.37
C SER A 91 -3.88 6.40 -16.23
N TYR A 92 -3.30 5.71 -15.24
CA TYR A 92 -4.02 5.15 -14.09
C TYR A 92 -3.83 5.96 -12.82
N VAL A 93 -2.60 6.47 -12.58
CA VAL A 93 -2.26 7.26 -11.40
C VAL A 93 -1.44 8.48 -11.82
N PRO A 94 -1.85 9.71 -11.45
CA PRO A 94 -1.12 10.93 -11.77
C PRO A 94 0.34 10.88 -11.29
N ARG A 95 1.25 11.47 -12.05
CA ARG A 95 2.69 11.47 -11.74
C ARG A 95 2.98 12.02 -10.33
N ARG A 96 2.26 13.06 -9.90
CA ARG A 96 2.41 13.65 -8.57
C ARG A 96 2.14 12.64 -7.45
N GLU A 97 1.11 11.82 -7.59
CA GLU A 97 0.76 10.80 -6.60
C GLU A 97 1.78 9.67 -6.55
N ARG A 98 2.35 9.29 -7.70
CA ARG A 98 3.43 8.32 -7.79
C ARG A 98 4.75 8.79 -7.18
N LEU A 99 5.04 10.10 -7.25
CA LEU A 99 6.23 10.69 -6.65
C LEU A 99 6.08 10.93 -5.15
N ALA A 100 4.85 11.06 -4.64
CA ALA A 100 4.60 11.39 -3.24
C ALA A 100 5.31 10.44 -2.24
N PRO A 101 5.23 9.10 -2.35
CA PRO A 101 5.92 8.21 -1.41
C PRO A 101 7.43 8.42 -1.43
N TRP A 102 8.03 8.67 -2.60
CA TRP A 102 9.47 8.91 -2.75
C TRP A 102 9.92 10.22 -2.11
N LEU A 103 9.12 11.28 -2.23
CA LEU A 103 9.39 12.56 -1.56
C LEU A 103 9.32 12.38 -0.04
N VAL A 104 8.30 11.70 0.47
CA VAL A 104 8.16 11.41 1.89
C VAL A 104 9.33 10.57 2.40
N LEU A 105 9.73 9.54 1.66
CA LEU A 105 10.88 8.70 2.02
C LEU A 105 12.19 9.49 1.99
N GLY A 106 12.36 10.42 1.04
CA GLY A 106 13.52 11.32 1.01
C GLY A 106 13.61 12.20 2.27
N VAL A 107 12.49 12.79 2.70
CA VAL A 107 12.43 13.56 3.95
C VAL A 107 12.70 12.65 5.17
N THR A 108 12.16 11.43 5.17
CA THR A 108 12.42 10.46 6.23
C THR A 108 13.90 10.09 6.31
N ALA A 109 14.54 9.86 5.17
CA ALA A 109 15.98 9.58 5.12
C ALA A 109 16.79 10.74 5.71
N ALA A 110 16.46 11.98 5.36
CA ALA A 110 17.11 13.16 5.92
C ALA A 110 16.92 13.24 7.45
N ALA A 111 15.71 12.94 7.95
CA ALA A 111 15.43 12.89 9.39
C ALA A 111 16.27 11.81 10.09
N LEU A 112 16.39 10.61 9.52
CA LEU A 112 17.20 9.53 10.06
C LEU A 112 18.72 9.88 10.10
N VAL A 113 19.22 10.55 9.06
CA VAL A 113 20.59 11.06 9.04
C VAL A 113 20.79 12.10 10.15
N SER A 114 19.81 12.99 10.35
CA SER A 114 19.84 13.99 11.41
C SER A 114 19.86 13.36 12.82
N ILE A 115 19.10 12.28 13.03
CA ILE A 115 19.12 11.52 14.29
C ILE A 115 20.52 10.93 14.54
N LYS A 116 21.20 10.44 13.51
CA LYS A 116 22.57 9.92 13.65
C LYS A 116 23.60 11.00 13.92
N ALA A 117 23.46 12.18 13.28
CA ALA A 117 24.39 13.30 13.44
C ALA A 117 24.21 14.01 14.80
N PHE A 118 22.96 14.08 15.29
CA PHE A 118 22.58 14.72 16.56
C PHE A 118 21.82 13.69 17.41
N PRO A 119 22.53 12.76 18.08
CA PRO A 119 21.88 11.67 18.77
C PRO A 119 20.90 12.21 19.82
N PRO A 120 19.62 11.82 19.76
CA PRO A 120 18.66 12.21 20.78
C PRO A 120 19.00 11.56 22.11
N ARG A 121 18.48 12.12 23.20
CA ARG A 121 18.69 11.61 24.56
C ARG A 121 18.25 10.15 24.77
N PHE A 122 17.52 9.55 23.79
CA PHE A 122 16.99 8.19 23.84
C PHE A 122 17.52 7.37 22.65
N PRO A 123 18.55 6.52 22.80
CA PRO A 123 19.22 5.82 21.70
C PRO A 123 18.42 4.66 21.10
N GLN A 124 17.27 4.27 21.68
CA GLN A 124 16.48 3.11 21.20
C GLN A 124 15.79 3.34 19.84
N SER A 125 15.71 4.56 19.36
CA SER A 125 14.89 4.94 18.21
C SER A 125 15.41 4.42 16.85
N LEU A 126 16.71 4.35 16.61
CA LEU A 126 17.24 3.96 15.31
C LEU A 126 17.07 2.46 15.01
N ARG A 127 17.04 1.62 16.03
CA ARG A 127 16.95 0.17 15.87
C ARG A 127 15.61 -0.27 15.27
N THR A 128 14.53 0.44 15.56
CA THR A 128 13.19 0.22 15.02
C THR A 128 12.93 1.03 13.76
N GLN A 129 13.52 2.23 13.64
CA GLN A 129 13.31 3.14 12.52
C GLN A 129 13.91 2.62 11.19
N ILE A 130 15.10 2.03 11.24
CA ILE A 130 15.76 1.51 10.03
C ILE A 130 14.95 0.39 9.38
N PRO A 131 14.52 -0.67 10.08
CA PRO A 131 13.67 -1.71 9.49
C PRO A 131 12.37 -1.16 8.93
N LEU A 132 11.71 -0.23 9.63
CA LEU A 132 10.48 0.41 9.17
C LEU A 132 10.72 1.20 7.87
N PHE A 133 11.78 1.99 7.81
CA PHE A 133 12.17 2.73 6.62
C PHE A 133 12.46 1.80 5.43
N VAL A 134 13.25 0.76 5.64
CA VAL A 134 13.56 -0.25 4.61
C VAL A 134 12.26 -0.91 4.11
N THR A 135 11.35 -1.27 5.01
CA THR A 135 10.05 -1.83 4.65
C THR A 135 9.24 -0.86 3.80
N ALA A 136 9.21 0.42 4.16
CA ALA A 136 8.49 1.45 3.39
C ALA A 136 9.09 1.63 1.99
N VAL A 137 10.42 1.61 1.85
CA VAL A 137 11.11 1.64 0.55
C VAL A 137 10.74 0.42 -0.29
N VAL A 138 10.82 -0.79 0.26
CA VAL A 138 10.46 -2.02 -0.44
C VAL A 138 9.00 -1.97 -0.91
N VAL A 139 8.08 -1.53 -0.06
CA VAL A 139 6.66 -1.39 -0.42
C VAL A 139 6.47 -0.35 -1.52
N ALA A 140 7.18 0.77 -1.50
CA ALA A 140 7.11 1.79 -2.56
C ALA A 140 7.60 1.24 -3.91
N VAL A 141 8.69 0.47 -3.91
CA VAL A 141 9.18 -0.24 -5.10
C VAL A 141 8.14 -1.25 -5.61
N LEU A 142 7.58 -2.07 -4.73
CA LEU A 142 6.57 -3.07 -5.10
C LEU A 142 5.31 -2.42 -5.66
N ALA A 143 4.87 -1.28 -5.11
CA ALA A 143 3.73 -0.52 -5.62
C ALA A 143 4.01 0.01 -7.04
N GLU A 144 5.21 0.53 -7.30
CA GLU A 144 5.62 1.00 -8.63
C GLU A 144 5.73 -0.15 -9.63
N VAL A 145 6.29 -1.29 -9.24
CA VAL A 145 6.34 -2.50 -10.07
C VAL A 145 4.92 -2.99 -10.39
N ALA A 146 4.05 -3.05 -9.40
CA ALA A 146 2.65 -3.45 -9.58
C ALA A 146 1.92 -2.52 -10.55
N LEU A 147 2.13 -1.20 -10.44
CA LEU A 147 1.55 -0.22 -11.36
C LEU A 147 2.01 -0.45 -12.79
N ARG A 148 3.31 -0.71 -13.02
CA ARG A 148 3.86 -1.03 -14.33
C ARG A 148 3.28 -2.35 -14.88
N MET A 149 3.15 -3.37 -14.03
CA MET A 149 2.55 -4.65 -14.41
C MET A 149 1.06 -4.48 -14.78
N VAL A 150 0.31 -3.67 -14.05
CA VAL A 150 -1.10 -3.36 -14.38
C VAL A 150 -1.20 -2.61 -15.71
N ALA A 151 -0.30 -1.66 -15.96
CA ALA A 151 -0.27 -0.90 -17.22
C ALA A 151 0.10 -1.77 -18.43
N ALA A 152 1.03 -2.70 -18.27
CA ALA A 152 1.51 -3.59 -19.34
C ALA A 152 0.51 -4.71 -19.73
N ARG A 153 -0.58 -4.90 -18.96
CA ARG A 153 -1.52 -5.99 -19.22
C ARG A 153 -2.42 -5.72 -20.42
N PRO A 154 -2.67 -6.72 -21.27
CA PRO A 154 -3.63 -6.62 -22.37
C PRO A 154 -5.04 -6.34 -21.83
N GLN A 155 -5.83 -5.60 -22.57
CA GLN A 155 -7.24 -5.35 -22.27
C GLN A 155 -8.14 -6.43 -22.87
N VAL A 156 -9.24 -6.67 -22.17
CA VAL A 156 -10.37 -7.39 -22.72
C VAL A 156 -11.14 -6.44 -23.64
N THR A 157 -11.31 -6.81 -24.91
CA THR A 157 -11.90 -5.93 -25.94
C THR A 157 -13.29 -6.36 -26.38
N ASP A 158 -13.91 -7.32 -25.68
CA ASP A 158 -15.16 -7.95 -26.12
C ASP A 158 -16.32 -6.94 -26.23
N SER A 159 -16.40 -5.96 -25.32
CA SER A 159 -17.43 -4.91 -25.39
C SER A 159 -16.92 -3.59 -24.79
N PRO A 160 -17.47 -2.43 -25.25
CA PRO A 160 -17.12 -1.12 -24.68
C PRO A 160 -17.39 -1.00 -23.18
N THR A 161 -18.49 -1.57 -22.72
CA THR A 161 -18.90 -1.55 -21.31
C THR A 161 -17.97 -2.34 -20.42
N ARG A 162 -17.52 -3.53 -20.85
CA ARG A 162 -16.52 -4.33 -20.14
C ARG A 162 -15.17 -3.65 -20.14
N ARG A 163 -14.80 -2.98 -21.23
CA ARG A 163 -13.55 -2.22 -21.32
C ARG A 163 -13.50 -1.07 -20.31
N LEU A 164 -14.58 -0.30 -20.19
CA LEU A 164 -14.70 0.78 -19.19
C LEU A 164 -14.62 0.23 -17.76
N ALA A 165 -15.33 -0.86 -17.47
CA ALA A 165 -15.29 -1.50 -16.17
C ALA A 165 -13.88 -2.04 -15.81
N ASP A 166 -13.18 -2.67 -16.80
CA ASP A 166 -11.81 -3.15 -16.62
C ASP A 166 -10.84 -1.99 -16.32
N ASN A 167 -10.95 -0.88 -17.04
CA ASN A 167 -10.12 0.31 -16.81
C ASN A 167 -10.36 0.91 -15.41
N ALA A 168 -11.63 1.02 -14.99
CA ALA A 168 -11.96 1.55 -13.68
C ALA A 168 -11.42 0.65 -12.54
N LEU A 169 -11.55 -0.66 -12.67
CA LEU A 169 -11.01 -1.61 -11.69
C LEU A 169 -9.48 -1.58 -11.64
N ARG A 170 -8.80 -1.43 -12.78
CA ARG A 170 -7.35 -1.26 -12.84
C ARG A 170 -6.90 0.03 -12.16
N SER A 171 -7.58 1.14 -12.49
CA SER A 171 -7.30 2.45 -11.88
C SER A 171 -7.49 2.39 -10.36
N THR A 172 -8.61 1.81 -9.89
CA THR A 172 -8.86 1.65 -8.45
C THR A 172 -7.80 0.81 -7.76
N GLY A 173 -7.39 -0.32 -8.37
CA GLY A 173 -6.32 -1.16 -7.83
C GLY A 173 -4.96 -0.46 -7.78
N ALA A 174 -4.61 0.25 -8.85
CA ALA A 174 -3.38 1.02 -8.95
C ALA A 174 -3.34 2.17 -7.93
N THR A 175 -4.44 2.93 -7.82
CA THR A 175 -4.57 4.01 -6.83
C THR A 175 -4.49 3.48 -5.41
N ALA A 176 -5.15 2.35 -5.11
CA ALA A 176 -5.07 1.72 -3.80
C ALA A 176 -3.64 1.31 -3.43
N ALA A 177 -2.88 0.73 -4.36
CA ALA A 177 -1.49 0.35 -4.13
C ALA A 177 -0.60 1.57 -3.83
N VAL A 178 -0.74 2.66 -4.61
CA VAL A 178 0.02 3.89 -4.41
C VAL A 178 -0.40 4.59 -3.10
N ALA A 179 -1.70 4.72 -2.83
CA ALA A 179 -2.20 5.33 -1.60
C ALA A 179 -1.70 4.59 -0.36
N SER A 180 -1.72 3.26 -0.39
CA SER A 180 -1.19 2.44 0.70
C SER A 180 0.31 2.66 0.92
N SER A 181 1.09 2.80 -0.17
CA SER A 181 2.51 3.13 -0.10
C SER A 181 2.75 4.52 0.51
N ILE A 182 1.94 5.52 0.14
CA ILE A 182 1.99 6.87 0.73
C ILE A 182 1.70 6.78 2.24
N MET A 183 0.66 6.06 2.65
CA MET A 183 0.32 5.92 4.07
C MET A 183 1.46 5.32 4.90
N LEU A 184 2.09 4.25 4.40
CA LEU A 184 3.22 3.64 5.09
C LEU A 184 4.43 4.58 5.15
N SER A 185 4.69 5.32 4.07
CA SER A 185 5.77 6.31 4.03
C SER A 185 5.52 7.47 5.03
N LEU A 186 4.29 7.97 5.12
CA LEU A 186 3.89 8.99 6.10
C LEU A 186 4.00 8.47 7.53
N PHE A 187 3.59 7.23 7.78
CA PHE A 187 3.75 6.60 9.09
C PHE A 187 5.23 6.52 9.49
N THR A 188 6.11 6.13 8.55
CA THR A 188 7.56 6.08 8.76
C THR A 188 8.14 7.46 9.05
N LEU A 189 7.73 8.49 8.28
CA LEU A 189 8.15 9.87 8.49
C LEU A 189 7.74 10.36 9.88
N ASN A 190 6.49 10.13 10.24
CA ASN A 190 5.98 10.56 11.53
C ASN A 190 6.70 9.88 12.69
N SER A 191 6.99 8.59 12.58
CA SER A 191 7.80 7.86 13.55
C SER A 191 9.22 8.42 13.65
N ALA A 192 9.86 8.77 12.53
CA ALA A 192 11.19 9.39 12.51
C ALA A 192 11.19 10.79 13.15
N ILE A 193 10.17 11.61 12.86
CA ILE A 193 10.01 12.93 13.48
C ILE A 193 9.81 12.80 15.00
N SER A 194 8.96 11.87 15.43
CA SER A 194 8.74 11.61 16.86
C SER A 194 10.02 11.20 17.57
N ALA A 195 10.84 10.37 16.93
CA ALA A 195 12.15 10.00 17.45
C ALA A 195 13.12 11.18 17.51
N LEU A 196 13.12 12.06 16.51
CA LEU A 196 13.96 13.24 16.44
C LEU A 196 13.60 14.25 17.54
N LEU A 197 12.31 14.47 17.79
CA LEU A 197 11.84 15.43 18.79
C LEU A 197 11.95 14.91 20.23
N GLY A 198 12.36 13.66 20.44
CA GLY A 198 12.45 13.05 21.76
C GLY A 198 11.09 12.91 22.47
N SER A 199 9.98 13.19 21.75
CA SER A 199 8.63 12.95 22.22
C SER A 199 8.38 11.44 22.17
N GLY A 200 8.74 10.76 23.26
CA GLY A 200 8.43 9.32 23.38
C GLY A 200 6.96 9.05 23.06
N HIS A 201 6.64 7.85 22.67
CA HIS A 201 5.37 7.29 22.18
C HIS A 201 4.07 7.69 22.91
N ARG A 202 4.16 8.48 23.99
CA ARG A 202 3.02 8.97 24.78
C ARG A 202 2.10 9.95 24.05
N ALA A 203 2.56 10.58 22.96
CA ALA A 203 1.75 11.56 22.23
C ALA A 203 0.70 10.93 21.30
N TRP A 204 0.77 9.62 21.04
CA TRP A 204 -0.10 8.95 20.07
C TRP A 204 -1.38 8.37 20.69
N ILE A 205 -1.33 8.02 21.95
CA ILE A 205 -2.50 7.59 22.69
C ILE A 205 -2.86 8.79 23.54
N GLY A 206 -3.74 9.65 23.07
CA GLY A 206 -4.28 10.80 23.78
C GLY A 206 -5.06 10.36 25.03
N VAL A 207 -4.42 9.63 25.93
CA VAL A 207 -4.90 9.34 27.25
C VAL A 207 -4.29 10.40 28.17
N PRO A 208 -5.04 11.44 28.57
CA PRO A 208 -4.62 12.28 29.68
C PRO A 208 -4.54 11.38 30.91
N LEU A 209 -3.41 11.43 31.62
CA LEU A 209 -3.29 10.92 32.98
C LEU A 209 -4.16 11.75 33.91
#